data_d91294b332abd69c56362451dd284ff0
#
_entry.id   d91294b332abd69c56362451dd284ff0
#
_cell.length_a   1.000
_cell.length_b   1.000
_cell.length_c   1.000
_cell.angle_alpha   90.00
_cell.angle_beta   90.00
_cell.angle_gamma   90.00
#
_symmetry.space_group_name_H-M   'P 1'
#
loop_
_entity.id
_entity.type
_entity.pdbx_description
1 polymer ?
#
loop_
_entity_poly.entity_id
_entity_poly.type
_entity_poly.pdbx_seq_one_letter_code
_entity_poly.pdbx_strand_id
1 'polypeptide(L)'
;MNCCANCFSDEQIKKIIVDNGHIGDCDFCGEKQVPVCSVDEATDISDLISDVLSVYEENERGRPLFSAIIEDWNIFRKDLPSSAKLIEAFCSTIYDDSSANYNVSVEIPRAQLEEYGIFSGHTWGEFSNAIKRKNRFHNNYFKADRFSPFLGYSIRKYPKGTKLYRARICNDIKGFEKSEMGAPPAHLRKAGRVNPEGIGVLYLTSDEQTALSEVRAGTFDYVTIGTFQLKKEIRVVNISELNKISPVLYSSNIESLSANTKIFRKVRNAA
;
A
#
# COMPACT_ATOMS: atom_id res chain seq x y z
N MET A 1 -2.55 -0.53 -31.26
CA MET A 1 -2.19 -1.71 -30.43
C MET A 1 -3.19 -1.86 -29.30
N ASN A 2 -3.60 -3.11 -28.99
CA ASN A 2 -4.59 -3.38 -27.95
C ASN A 2 -3.95 -3.86 -26.65
N CYS A 3 -4.34 -3.27 -25.53
CA CYS A 3 -3.95 -3.74 -24.19
C CYS A 3 -5.19 -4.20 -23.41
N CYS A 4 -5.01 -5.21 -22.55
CA CYS A 4 -6.10 -5.76 -21.74
C CYS A 4 -5.92 -5.40 -20.24
N ALA A 5 -6.98 -5.62 -19.45
CA ALA A 5 -6.98 -5.40 -18.01
C ALA A 5 -5.84 -6.14 -17.29
N ASN A 6 -5.43 -7.33 -17.77
CA ASN A 6 -4.36 -8.11 -17.13
C ASN A 6 -2.93 -7.57 -17.36
N CYS A 7 -2.77 -6.56 -18.22
CA CYS A 7 -1.50 -5.85 -18.35
C CYS A 7 -1.24 -4.86 -17.19
N PHE A 8 -2.25 -4.56 -16.40
CA PHE A 8 -2.21 -3.59 -15.32
C PHE A 8 -2.35 -4.25 -13.95
N SER A 9 -1.78 -3.62 -12.93
CA SER A 9 -1.97 -3.97 -11.52
C SER A 9 -3.00 -3.07 -10.84
N ASP A 10 -3.28 -1.91 -11.42
CA ASP A 10 -4.22 -0.92 -10.89
C ASP A 10 -5.67 -1.33 -11.15
N GLU A 11 -6.47 -1.45 -10.09
CA GLU A 11 -7.86 -1.93 -10.18
C GLU A 11 -8.79 -0.92 -10.87
N GLN A 12 -8.49 0.38 -10.82
CA GLN A 12 -9.32 1.40 -11.49
C GLN A 12 -9.07 1.36 -12.99
N ILE A 13 -7.82 1.22 -13.43
CA ILE A 13 -7.50 1.06 -14.86
C ILE A 13 -8.10 -0.23 -15.40
N LYS A 14 -7.99 -1.34 -14.67
CA LYS A 14 -8.65 -2.60 -15.05
C LYS A 14 -10.15 -2.41 -15.26
N LYS A 15 -10.80 -1.68 -14.35
CA LYS A 15 -12.22 -1.40 -14.45
C LYS A 15 -12.54 -0.55 -15.68
N ILE A 16 -11.77 0.50 -15.96
CA ILE A 16 -11.94 1.33 -17.18
C ILE A 16 -11.90 0.46 -18.44
N ILE A 17 -10.91 -0.46 -18.53
CA ILE A 17 -10.77 -1.34 -19.69
C ILE A 17 -11.94 -2.33 -19.78
N VAL A 18 -12.39 -2.89 -18.67
CA VAL A 18 -13.52 -3.85 -18.66
C VAL A 18 -14.84 -3.16 -19.01
N ASP A 19 -15.07 -1.95 -18.52
CA ASP A 19 -16.33 -1.23 -18.70
C ASP A 19 -16.44 -0.59 -20.11
N ASN A 20 -15.31 -0.13 -20.68
CA ASN A 20 -15.29 0.65 -21.93
C ASN A 20 -14.64 -0.10 -23.11
N GLY A 21 -13.98 -1.23 -22.87
CA GLY A 21 -13.28 -2.00 -23.89
C GLY A 21 -14.19 -2.86 -24.75
N HIS A 22 -13.61 -3.44 -25.79
CA HIS A 22 -14.24 -4.45 -26.63
C HIS A 22 -13.55 -5.81 -26.46
N ILE A 23 -14.20 -6.89 -26.90
CA ILE A 23 -13.58 -8.22 -26.85
C ILE A 23 -12.58 -8.36 -28.01
N GLY A 24 -11.34 -8.70 -27.68
CA GLY A 24 -10.24 -8.82 -28.63
C GLY A 24 -9.03 -9.55 -28.06
N ASP A 25 -7.94 -9.55 -28.81
CA ASP A 25 -6.67 -10.14 -28.43
C ASP A 25 -5.72 -9.03 -27.95
N CYS A 26 -4.97 -9.31 -26.87
CA CYS A 26 -4.02 -8.36 -26.29
C CYS A 26 -2.64 -8.50 -26.95
N ASP A 27 -2.12 -7.38 -27.49
CA ASP A 27 -0.81 -7.36 -28.17
C ASP A 27 0.38 -7.42 -27.20
N PHE A 28 0.17 -7.20 -25.88
CA PHE A 28 1.22 -7.11 -24.89
C PHE A 28 1.40 -8.36 -24.02
N CYS A 29 0.33 -8.99 -23.57
CA CYS A 29 0.41 -10.23 -22.76
C CYS A 29 0.02 -11.48 -23.53
N GLY A 30 -0.55 -11.34 -24.74
CA GLY A 30 -0.95 -12.45 -25.59
C GLY A 30 -2.26 -13.13 -25.20
N GLU A 31 -3.00 -12.60 -24.21
CA GLU A 31 -4.34 -13.10 -23.88
C GLU A 31 -5.31 -12.84 -25.01
N LYS A 32 -6.22 -13.81 -25.24
CA LYS A 32 -7.17 -13.80 -26.34
C LYS A 32 -8.58 -13.74 -25.85
N GLN A 33 -9.44 -13.08 -26.67
CA GLN A 33 -10.88 -12.98 -26.42
C GLN A 33 -11.20 -12.39 -25.03
N VAL A 34 -10.45 -11.35 -24.63
CA VAL A 34 -10.61 -10.63 -23.36
C VAL A 34 -11.01 -9.18 -23.63
N PRO A 35 -11.54 -8.45 -22.64
CA PRO A 35 -11.75 -7.02 -22.77
C PRO A 35 -10.40 -6.30 -23.01
N VAL A 36 -10.31 -5.59 -24.13
CA VAL A 36 -9.15 -4.80 -24.53
C VAL A 36 -9.57 -3.38 -24.90
N CYS A 37 -8.64 -2.43 -24.79
CA CYS A 37 -8.77 -1.09 -25.38
C CYS A 37 -7.60 -0.83 -26.32
N SER A 38 -7.84 -0.04 -27.37
CA SER A 38 -6.77 0.51 -28.21
C SER A 38 -5.98 1.53 -27.41
N VAL A 39 -4.64 1.44 -27.41
CA VAL A 39 -3.77 2.43 -26.77
C VAL A 39 -4.03 3.83 -27.32
N ASP A 40 -4.31 3.93 -28.63
CA ASP A 40 -4.53 5.21 -29.32
C ASP A 40 -5.88 5.86 -28.97
N GLU A 41 -6.85 5.07 -28.47
CA GLU A 41 -8.20 5.52 -28.11
C GLU A 41 -8.43 5.61 -26.60
N ALA A 42 -7.50 5.09 -25.80
CA ALA A 42 -7.60 5.05 -24.34
C ALA A 42 -7.19 6.40 -23.68
N THR A 43 -7.89 7.47 -24.01
CA THR A 43 -7.59 8.84 -23.58
C THR A 43 -7.47 8.97 -22.06
N ASP A 44 -8.40 8.40 -21.27
CA ASP A 44 -8.37 8.45 -19.81
C ASP A 44 -7.08 7.82 -19.21
N ILE A 45 -6.57 6.75 -19.85
CA ILE A 45 -5.35 6.09 -19.42
C ILE A 45 -4.13 6.88 -19.89
N SER A 46 -4.17 7.44 -21.09
CA SER A 46 -3.12 8.29 -21.64
C SER A 46 -2.94 9.55 -20.81
N ASP A 47 -4.02 10.22 -20.44
CA ASP A 47 -4.01 11.41 -19.58
C ASP A 47 -3.40 11.08 -18.21
N LEU A 48 -3.77 9.95 -17.61
CA LEU A 48 -3.19 9.48 -16.36
C LEU A 48 -1.69 9.22 -16.48
N ILE A 49 -1.25 8.58 -17.57
CA ILE A 49 0.19 8.33 -17.80
C ILE A 49 0.92 9.64 -18.01
N SER A 50 0.33 10.62 -18.70
CA SER A 50 0.87 11.97 -18.84
C SER A 50 1.07 12.64 -17.47
N ASP A 51 0.07 12.57 -16.59
CA ASP A 51 0.17 13.07 -15.21
C ASP A 51 1.30 12.38 -14.45
N VAL A 52 1.42 11.06 -14.59
CA VAL A 52 2.50 10.28 -13.97
C VAL A 52 3.87 10.67 -14.50
N LEU A 53 3.98 10.96 -15.79
CA LEU A 53 5.24 11.41 -16.40
C LEU A 53 5.63 12.80 -15.93
N SER A 54 4.68 13.70 -15.73
CA SER A 54 4.91 15.10 -15.34
C SER A 54 5.60 15.27 -13.98
N VAL A 55 5.57 14.26 -13.10
CA VAL A 55 6.21 14.33 -11.77
C VAL A 55 7.71 14.05 -11.80
N TYR A 56 8.26 13.66 -12.93
CA TYR A 56 9.67 13.34 -13.08
C TYR A 56 10.43 14.45 -13.76
N GLU A 57 11.65 14.70 -13.31
CA GLU A 57 12.64 15.54 -14.00
C GLU A 57 13.82 14.69 -14.47
N GLU A 58 14.42 15.08 -15.59
CA GLU A 58 15.63 14.42 -16.08
C GLU A 58 16.80 14.65 -15.11
N ASN A 59 17.47 13.54 -14.78
CA ASN A 59 18.68 13.58 -13.95
C ASN A 59 19.60 12.42 -14.35
N GLU A 60 20.83 12.72 -14.76
CA GLU A 60 21.82 11.70 -15.15
C GLU A 60 22.11 10.66 -14.07
N ARG A 61 21.95 11.02 -12.80
CA ARG A 61 22.10 10.13 -11.64
C ARG A 61 20.80 9.42 -11.24
N GLY A 62 19.73 9.68 -11.98
CA GLY A 62 18.42 9.09 -11.77
C GLY A 62 18.33 7.63 -12.17
N ARG A 63 17.10 7.15 -12.28
CA ARG A 63 16.79 5.82 -12.77
C ARG A 63 16.21 5.90 -14.18
N PRO A 64 16.40 4.87 -15.03
CA PRO A 64 15.72 4.81 -16.33
C PRO A 64 14.22 5.03 -16.16
N LEU A 65 13.62 5.88 -17.01
CA LEU A 65 12.22 6.31 -16.91
C LEU A 65 11.24 5.16 -16.71
N PHE A 66 11.29 4.14 -17.56
CA PHE A 66 10.36 3.00 -17.46
C PHE A 66 10.55 2.21 -16.16
N SER A 67 11.79 2.05 -15.69
CA SER A 67 12.06 1.44 -14.38
C SER A 67 11.49 2.29 -13.25
N ALA A 68 11.61 3.62 -13.32
CA ALA A 68 11.07 4.54 -12.33
C ALA A 68 9.54 4.42 -12.26
N ILE A 69 8.85 4.43 -13.40
CA ILE A 69 7.38 4.27 -13.46
C ILE A 69 6.94 2.92 -12.88
N ILE A 70 7.55 1.80 -13.31
CA ILE A 70 7.19 0.46 -12.85
C ILE A 70 7.46 0.29 -11.34
N GLU A 71 8.55 0.86 -10.85
CA GLU A 71 8.93 0.76 -9.45
C GLU A 71 8.14 1.70 -8.54
N ASP A 72 7.90 2.94 -8.94
CA ASP A 72 7.26 3.93 -8.08
C ASP A 72 5.74 3.79 -8.05
N TRP A 73 5.13 3.34 -9.14
CA TRP A 73 3.69 3.22 -9.27
C TRP A 73 3.21 1.76 -9.31
N ASN A 74 2.02 1.50 -8.80
CA ASN A 74 1.38 0.19 -8.90
C ASN A 74 0.40 0.17 -10.09
N ILE A 75 0.81 0.72 -11.23
CA ILE A 75 0.00 0.79 -12.45
C ILE A 75 0.14 -0.48 -13.27
N PHE A 76 1.36 -0.80 -13.67
CA PHE A 76 1.65 -1.89 -14.58
C PHE A 76 1.99 -3.20 -13.84
N ARG A 77 1.64 -4.31 -14.45
CA ARG A 77 2.01 -5.63 -13.94
C ARG A 77 3.52 -5.85 -14.08
N LYS A 78 4.21 -6.05 -12.94
CA LYS A 78 5.69 -6.10 -12.89
C LYS A 78 6.31 -7.32 -13.53
N ASP A 79 5.58 -8.44 -13.55
CA ASP A 79 5.98 -9.71 -14.15
C ASP A 79 5.67 -9.79 -15.66
N LEU A 80 5.13 -8.74 -16.25
CA LEU A 80 4.86 -8.67 -17.67
C LEU A 80 6.15 -8.29 -18.42
N PRO A 81 6.72 -9.16 -19.26
CA PRO A 81 7.94 -8.87 -20.01
C PRO A 81 7.83 -7.67 -20.95
N SER A 82 6.62 -7.37 -21.41
CA SER A 82 6.31 -6.30 -22.35
C SER A 82 5.86 -4.99 -21.65
N SER A 83 5.99 -4.86 -20.32
CA SER A 83 5.59 -3.64 -19.61
C SER A 83 6.27 -2.39 -20.16
N ALA A 84 7.55 -2.45 -20.49
CA ALA A 84 8.28 -1.33 -21.10
C ALA A 84 7.68 -0.93 -22.48
N LYS A 85 7.35 -1.91 -23.33
CA LYS A 85 6.72 -1.66 -24.62
C LYS A 85 5.33 -1.07 -24.48
N LEU A 86 4.56 -1.46 -23.46
CA LEU A 86 3.26 -0.89 -23.17
C LEU A 86 3.37 0.57 -22.73
N ILE A 87 4.33 0.89 -21.86
CA ILE A 87 4.60 2.27 -21.46
C ILE A 87 5.04 3.11 -22.66
N GLU A 88 5.96 2.60 -23.47
CA GLU A 88 6.44 3.25 -24.69
C GLU A 88 5.30 3.54 -25.68
N ALA A 89 4.38 2.60 -25.85
CA ALA A 89 3.22 2.79 -26.73
C ALA A 89 2.32 3.95 -26.25
N PHE A 90 2.04 4.05 -24.95
CA PHE A 90 1.31 5.19 -24.39
C PHE A 90 2.11 6.51 -24.52
N CYS A 91 3.41 6.49 -24.24
CA CYS A 91 4.25 7.68 -24.39
C CYS A 91 4.24 8.18 -25.83
N SER A 92 4.32 7.28 -26.83
CA SER A 92 4.30 7.66 -28.25
C SER A 92 2.97 8.29 -28.65
N THR A 93 1.85 7.84 -28.07
CA THR A 93 0.54 8.45 -28.30
C THR A 93 0.40 9.83 -27.63
N ILE A 94 0.93 9.99 -26.42
CA ILE A 94 0.85 11.24 -25.64
C ILE A 94 1.65 12.36 -26.31
N TYR A 95 2.84 12.07 -26.80
CA TYR A 95 3.75 13.09 -27.34
C TYR A 95 3.69 13.24 -28.87
N ASP A 96 2.90 12.42 -29.56
CA ASP A 96 2.80 12.38 -31.03
C ASP A 96 4.19 12.34 -31.72
N ASP A 97 5.15 11.72 -31.07
CA ASP A 97 6.55 11.65 -31.48
C ASP A 97 7.08 10.21 -31.38
N SER A 98 7.01 9.52 -32.51
CA SER A 98 7.59 8.17 -32.64
C SER A 98 9.14 8.15 -32.58
N SER A 99 9.78 9.33 -32.62
CA SER A 99 11.24 9.49 -32.55
C SER A 99 11.74 9.90 -31.15
N ALA A 100 10.84 10.14 -30.20
CA ALA A 100 11.21 10.56 -28.85
C ALA A 100 12.07 9.50 -28.17
N ASN A 101 13.18 9.93 -27.61
CA ASN A 101 14.07 9.04 -26.87
C ASN A 101 13.60 8.93 -25.41
N TYR A 102 12.87 7.87 -25.10
CA TYR A 102 12.44 7.59 -23.72
C TYR A 102 13.52 6.91 -22.86
N ASN A 103 14.72 6.73 -23.40
CA ASN A 103 15.86 6.17 -22.66
C ASN A 103 16.59 7.27 -21.85
N VAL A 104 15.81 7.99 -21.06
CA VAL A 104 16.29 9.04 -20.16
C VAL A 104 16.30 8.54 -18.71
N SER A 105 17.23 9.05 -17.92
CA SER A 105 17.24 8.85 -16.48
C SER A 105 16.50 9.98 -15.79
N VAL A 106 15.64 9.61 -14.82
CA VAL A 106 14.73 10.56 -14.15
C VAL A 106 14.72 10.37 -12.64
N GLU A 107 14.32 11.43 -11.95
CA GLU A 107 13.99 11.37 -10.52
C GLU A 107 12.79 12.26 -10.21
N ILE A 108 12.17 12.02 -9.05
CA ILE A 108 11.20 12.96 -8.47
C ILE A 108 11.99 14.09 -7.82
N PRO A 109 11.72 15.35 -8.17
CA PRO A 109 12.48 16.50 -7.69
C PRO A 109 12.52 16.58 -6.16
N ARG A 110 13.66 16.94 -5.61
CA ARG A 110 13.80 17.09 -4.16
C ARG A 110 12.84 18.14 -3.59
N ALA A 111 12.61 19.22 -4.30
CA ALA A 111 11.64 20.26 -3.92
C ALA A 111 10.24 19.67 -3.72
N GLN A 112 9.79 18.80 -4.62
CA GLN A 112 8.51 18.10 -4.53
C GLN A 112 8.47 17.15 -3.32
N LEU A 113 9.56 16.41 -3.04
CA LEU A 113 9.66 15.56 -1.84
C LEU A 113 9.62 16.39 -0.55
N GLU A 114 10.20 17.58 -0.53
CA GLU A 114 10.19 18.49 0.61
C GLU A 114 8.81 19.12 0.82
N GLU A 115 8.12 19.50 -0.26
CA GLU A 115 6.81 20.14 -0.23
C GLU A 115 5.68 19.14 0.11
N TYR A 116 5.60 18.02 -0.59
CA TYR A 116 4.47 17.06 -0.51
C TYR A 116 4.75 15.81 0.30
N GLY A 117 6.04 15.48 0.52
CA GLY A 117 6.41 14.26 1.24
C GLY A 117 6.00 14.26 2.71
N ILE A 118 5.43 13.15 3.18
CA ILE A 118 5.04 12.96 4.61
C ILE A 118 6.24 13.00 5.56
N PHE A 119 7.45 12.89 5.03
CA PHE A 119 8.70 13.07 5.78
C PHE A 119 9.50 14.31 5.34
N SER A 120 8.89 15.24 4.59
CA SER A 120 9.53 16.50 4.15
C SER A 120 10.90 16.27 3.52
N GLY A 121 10.99 15.39 2.53
CA GLY A 121 12.23 15.06 1.82
C GLY A 121 13.17 14.09 2.57
N HIS A 122 12.86 13.72 3.81
CA HIS A 122 13.64 12.72 4.53
C HIS A 122 13.24 11.29 4.12
N THR A 123 14.20 10.38 4.27
CA THR A 123 14.00 8.97 3.99
C THR A 123 13.35 8.22 5.16
N TRP A 124 12.73 7.07 4.87
CA TRP A 124 12.28 6.13 5.90
C TRP A 124 13.39 5.73 6.88
N GLY A 125 14.63 5.60 6.39
CA GLY A 125 15.79 5.24 7.22
C GLY A 125 16.11 6.32 8.25
N GLU A 126 16.12 7.60 7.85
CA GLU A 126 16.35 8.74 8.74
C GLU A 126 15.25 8.85 9.79
N PHE A 127 13.97 8.74 9.38
CA PHE A 127 12.84 8.73 10.29
C PHE A 127 12.92 7.58 11.30
N SER A 128 13.15 6.35 10.82
CA SER A 128 13.27 5.15 11.66
C SER A 128 14.42 5.28 12.66
N ASN A 129 15.57 5.81 12.24
CA ASN A 129 16.71 6.03 13.10
C ASN A 129 16.44 7.11 14.15
N ALA A 130 15.75 8.18 13.79
CA ALA A 130 15.35 9.24 14.71
C ALA A 130 14.46 8.68 15.84
N ILE A 131 13.44 7.87 15.49
CA ILE A 131 12.54 7.25 16.46
C ILE A 131 13.29 6.24 17.38
N LYS A 132 14.18 5.44 16.79
CA LYS A 132 14.90 4.39 17.54
C LYS A 132 15.99 4.92 18.44
N ARG A 133 16.69 5.98 18.04
CA ARG A 133 17.94 6.41 18.66
C ARG A 133 17.97 7.82 19.21
N LYS A 134 17.04 8.71 18.81
CA LYS A 134 16.99 10.10 19.27
C LYS A 134 15.78 10.34 20.17
N ASN A 135 14.60 10.52 19.56
CA ASN A 135 13.39 10.80 20.32
C ASN A 135 12.15 10.17 19.63
N ARG A 136 11.48 9.28 20.35
CA ARG A 136 10.28 8.59 19.84
C ARG A 136 9.08 9.51 19.77
N PHE A 137 8.93 10.46 20.66
CA PHE A 137 7.70 11.23 20.87
C PHE A 137 7.77 12.65 20.30
N HIS A 138 8.95 13.23 20.23
CA HIS A 138 9.14 14.63 19.80
C HIS A 138 10.08 14.66 18.60
N ASN A 139 9.59 14.29 17.43
CA ASN A 139 10.29 14.44 16.17
C ASN A 139 9.39 15.14 15.15
N ASN A 140 9.99 15.94 14.28
CA ASN A 140 9.29 16.72 13.25
C ASN A 140 9.36 16.10 11.86
N TYR A 141 9.83 14.85 11.76
CA TYR A 141 9.94 14.17 10.47
C TYR A 141 8.57 13.89 9.87
N PHE A 142 7.64 13.34 10.67
CA PHE A 142 6.33 12.93 10.20
C PHE A 142 5.34 14.11 10.17
N LYS A 143 4.75 14.36 9.00
CA LYS A 143 3.75 15.38 8.75
C LYS A 143 2.37 14.74 8.67
N ALA A 144 1.63 14.78 9.77
CA ALA A 144 0.31 14.16 9.89
C ALA A 144 -0.73 14.80 8.95
N ASP A 145 -0.65 16.10 8.73
CA ASP A 145 -1.47 16.87 7.79
C ASP A 145 -1.32 16.39 6.35
N ARG A 146 -0.10 16.09 5.91
CA ARG A 146 0.20 15.53 4.58
C ARG A 146 -0.18 14.06 4.44
N PHE A 147 -0.19 13.32 5.55
CA PHE A 147 -0.57 11.91 5.57
C PHE A 147 -2.09 11.69 5.59
N SER A 148 -2.81 12.55 6.30
CA SER A 148 -4.25 12.43 6.54
C SER A 148 -5.10 12.24 5.27
N PRO A 149 -4.86 12.94 4.15
CA PRO A 149 -5.65 12.75 2.92
C PRO A 149 -5.62 11.33 2.37
N PHE A 150 -4.50 10.60 2.53
CA PHE A 150 -4.36 9.24 2.03
C PHE A 150 -5.15 8.21 2.84
N LEU A 151 -5.47 8.49 4.10
CA LEU A 151 -6.13 7.52 4.99
C LEU A 151 -7.53 7.13 4.49
N GLY A 152 -8.22 8.05 3.80
CA GLY A 152 -9.53 7.83 3.22
C GLY A 152 -9.58 6.67 2.21
N TYR A 153 -8.50 6.47 1.47
CA TYR A 153 -8.37 5.44 0.44
C TYR A 153 -8.07 4.04 0.98
N SER A 154 -7.75 3.91 2.26
CA SER A 154 -7.34 2.65 2.89
C SER A 154 -8.27 2.23 4.02
N ILE A 155 -9.50 2.74 4.05
CA ILE A 155 -10.47 2.42 5.10
C ILE A 155 -11.02 1.02 4.89
N ARG A 156 -10.85 0.18 5.92
CA ARG A 156 -11.51 -1.11 6.06
C ARG A 156 -12.60 -1.06 7.12
N LYS A 157 -13.78 -1.58 6.80
CA LYS A 157 -14.90 -1.69 7.73
C LYS A 157 -14.97 -3.10 8.31
N TYR A 158 -15.10 -3.18 9.60
CA TYR A 158 -15.42 -4.41 10.30
C TYR A 158 -16.85 -4.30 10.82
N PRO A 159 -17.81 -5.08 10.30
CA PRO A 159 -19.22 -4.97 10.69
C PRO A 159 -19.44 -5.42 12.14
N LYS A 160 -20.55 -4.97 12.73
CA LYS A 160 -21.06 -5.53 14.00
C LYS A 160 -21.18 -7.05 13.90
N GLY A 161 -20.74 -7.74 14.93
CA GLY A 161 -20.76 -9.20 14.95
C GLY A 161 -19.45 -9.87 14.48
N THR A 162 -18.51 -9.12 13.90
CA THR A 162 -17.18 -9.64 13.54
C THR A 162 -16.55 -10.32 14.75
N LYS A 163 -16.10 -11.56 14.59
CA LYS A 163 -15.40 -12.34 15.62
C LYS A 163 -13.90 -12.08 15.52
N LEU A 164 -13.27 -11.92 16.67
CA LEU A 164 -11.84 -11.79 16.85
C LEU A 164 -11.40 -12.72 17.98
N TYR A 165 -10.14 -13.14 17.97
CA TYR A 165 -9.67 -14.21 18.82
C TYR A 165 -8.44 -13.80 19.62
N ARG A 166 -8.30 -14.38 20.81
CA ARG A 166 -7.12 -14.25 21.65
C ARG A 166 -6.81 -15.59 22.29
N ALA A 167 -5.55 -16.00 22.22
CA ALA A 167 -5.05 -17.17 22.94
C ALA A 167 -4.25 -16.74 24.19
N ARG A 168 -4.29 -17.58 25.23
CA ARG A 168 -3.42 -17.47 26.41
C ARG A 168 -2.99 -18.87 26.83
N ILE A 169 -1.69 -19.07 27.03
CA ILE A 169 -1.14 -20.32 27.59
C ILE A 169 -1.53 -20.38 29.05
N CYS A 170 -2.03 -21.53 29.50
CA CYS A 170 -2.48 -21.82 30.84
C CYS A 170 -1.54 -22.81 31.52
N ASN A 171 -1.56 -22.85 32.86
CA ASN A 171 -0.77 -23.80 33.64
C ASN A 171 -1.48 -25.16 33.80
N ASP A 172 -2.79 -25.21 33.60
CA ASP A 172 -3.62 -26.40 33.78
C ASP A 172 -4.82 -26.42 32.82
N ILE A 173 -5.57 -27.54 32.87
CA ILE A 173 -6.73 -27.80 32.01
C ILE A 173 -7.93 -26.86 32.30
N LYS A 174 -7.99 -26.21 33.46
CA LYS A 174 -9.10 -25.30 33.78
C LYS A 174 -9.09 -24.07 32.89
N GLY A 175 -7.86 -23.64 32.48
CA GLY A 175 -7.68 -22.47 31.65
C GLY A 175 -8.02 -21.15 32.35
N PHE A 176 -8.43 -20.16 31.59
CA PHE A 176 -8.78 -18.81 32.08
C PHE A 176 -10.28 -18.56 31.98
N GLU A 177 -10.84 -17.91 32.98
CA GLU A 177 -12.23 -17.44 32.98
C GLU A 177 -12.40 -16.28 31.99
N LYS A 178 -13.63 -16.06 31.55
CA LYS A 178 -13.98 -14.98 30.60
C LYS A 178 -13.47 -13.62 31.03
N SER A 179 -13.54 -13.30 32.32
CA SER A 179 -13.05 -12.04 32.91
C SER A 179 -11.54 -11.83 32.77
N GLU A 180 -10.79 -12.93 32.69
CA GLU A 180 -9.34 -12.94 32.61
C GLU A 180 -8.81 -12.86 31.16
N MET A 181 -9.70 -13.05 30.17
CA MET A 181 -9.33 -12.98 28.76
C MET A 181 -9.26 -11.54 28.22
N GLY A 182 -9.57 -10.52 29.01
CA GLY A 182 -9.44 -9.10 28.67
C GLY A 182 -7.99 -8.59 28.57
N ALA A 183 -7.82 -7.28 28.46
CA ALA A 183 -6.49 -6.64 28.53
C ALA A 183 -5.82 -6.95 29.89
N PRO A 184 -4.48 -7.07 29.96
CA PRO A 184 -3.80 -7.38 31.20
C PRO A 184 -4.12 -6.36 32.31
N PRO A 185 -4.27 -6.78 33.58
CA PRO A 185 -4.40 -5.87 34.71
C PRO A 185 -3.14 -4.99 34.87
N ALA A 186 -3.27 -3.82 35.50
CA ALA A 186 -2.24 -2.77 35.51
C ALA A 186 -0.83 -3.26 35.86
N HIS A 187 -0.73 -4.12 36.89
CA HIS A 187 0.55 -4.64 37.41
C HIS A 187 1.23 -5.69 36.49
N LEU A 188 0.52 -6.21 35.48
CA LEU A 188 1.06 -7.17 34.51
C LEU A 188 1.27 -6.58 33.11
N ARG A 189 1.11 -5.27 32.95
CA ARG A 189 1.20 -4.59 31.65
C ARG A 189 2.65 -4.36 31.27
N LYS A 190 3.19 -5.26 30.48
CA LYS A 190 4.52 -5.14 29.89
C LYS A 190 4.46 -4.32 28.59
N ALA A 191 5.60 -3.72 28.22
CA ALA A 191 5.73 -3.09 26.91
C ALA A 191 5.51 -4.10 25.79
N GLY A 192 4.77 -3.70 24.78
CA GLY A 192 4.51 -4.48 23.57
C GLY A 192 4.86 -3.69 22.30
N ARG A 193 4.55 -4.26 21.14
CA ARG A 193 4.83 -3.61 19.85
C ARG A 193 4.12 -2.25 19.70
N VAL A 194 2.93 -2.11 20.26
CA VAL A 194 2.09 -0.90 20.11
C VAL A 194 1.81 -0.17 21.43
N ASN A 195 2.34 -0.63 22.54
CA ASN A 195 2.12 0.01 23.85
C ASN A 195 3.41 0.07 24.69
N PRO A 196 3.65 1.18 25.41
CA PRO A 196 4.66 1.23 26.46
C PRO A 196 4.22 0.43 27.69
N GLU A 197 5.13 0.23 28.61
CA GLU A 197 4.85 -0.37 29.92
C GLU A 197 3.79 0.43 30.69
N GLY A 198 2.92 -0.25 31.40
CA GLY A 198 1.81 0.37 32.16
C GLY A 198 0.53 0.62 31.35
N ILE A 199 0.58 0.65 30.01
CA ILE A 199 -0.60 0.78 29.16
C ILE A 199 -1.06 -0.60 28.71
N GLY A 200 -2.30 -0.97 29.09
CA GLY A 200 -2.90 -2.26 28.70
C GLY A 200 -3.56 -2.18 27.33
N VAL A 201 -3.12 -3.05 26.43
CA VAL A 201 -3.72 -3.22 25.10
C VAL A 201 -4.25 -4.65 24.97
N LEU A 202 -5.44 -4.78 24.37
CA LEU A 202 -6.02 -6.06 24.03
C LEU A 202 -5.60 -6.42 22.60
N TYR A 203 -4.68 -7.37 22.46
CA TYR A 203 -4.28 -7.93 21.18
C TYR A 203 -5.27 -9.01 20.75
N LEU A 204 -5.81 -8.87 19.55
CA LEU A 204 -6.77 -9.81 18.97
C LEU A 204 -6.34 -10.14 17.54
N THR A 205 -6.70 -11.34 17.07
CA THR A 205 -6.43 -11.81 15.72
C THR A 205 -7.74 -12.09 14.98
N SER A 206 -7.67 -12.20 13.65
CA SER A 206 -8.84 -12.51 12.80
C SER A 206 -9.28 -13.96 12.89
N ASP A 207 -8.39 -14.86 13.31
CA ASP A 207 -8.62 -16.30 13.38
C ASP A 207 -7.88 -16.94 14.56
N GLU A 208 -8.30 -18.15 14.93
CA GLU A 208 -7.79 -18.90 16.08
C GLU A 208 -6.36 -19.38 15.84
N GLN A 209 -6.02 -19.79 14.61
CA GLN A 209 -4.69 -20.30 14.30
C GLN A 209 -3.61 -19.22 14.46
N THR A 210 -3.90 -18.01 14.01
CA THR A 210 -3.03 -16.86 14.22
C THR A 210 -2.90 -16.53 15.71
N ALA A 211 -4.00 -16.64 16.49
CA ALA A 211 -3.94 -16.42 17.94
C ALA A 211 -3.04 -17.43 18.65
N LEU A 212 -3.08 -18.70 18.28
CA LEU A 212 -2.20 -19.75 18.80
C LEU A 212 -0.74 -19.50 18.42
N SER A 213 -0.48 -19.10 17.18
CA SER A 213 0.87 -18.78 16.69
C SER A 213 1.48 -17.58 17.42
N GLU A 214 0.67 -16.55 17.73
CA GLU A 214 1.13 -15.36 18.47
C GLU A 214 1.62 -15.68 19.89
N VAL A 215 1.00 -16.63 20.58
CA VAL A 215 1.46 -17.07 21.91
C VAL A 215 2.53 -18.16 21.85
N ARG A 216 2.90 -18.63 20.65
CA ARG A 216 3.88 -19.70 20.42
C ARG A 216 3.56 -20.97 21.20
N ALA A 217 2.28 -21.36 21.23
CA ALA A 217 1.83 -22.56 21.92
C ALA A 217 2.52 -23.81 21.37
N GLY A 218 3.10 -24.61 22.25
CA GLY A 218 3.70 -25.89 21.93
C GLY A 218 2.71 -27.05 22.04
N THR A 219 3.16 -28.25 21.62
CA THR A 219 2.30 -29.46 21.53
C THR A 219 1.70 -29.88 22.88
N PHE A 220 2.31 -29.52 24.00
CA PHE A 220 1.87 -29.91 25.35
C PHE A 220 1.33 -28.75 26.18
N ASP A 221 1.14 -27.58 25.57
CA ASP A 221 0.59 -26.43 26.29
C ASP A 221 -0.94 -26.50 26.35
N TYR A 222 -1.50 -26.20 27.52
CA TYR A 222 -2.90 -25.86 27.64
C TYR A 222 -3.12 -24.43 27.20
N VAL A 223 -4.11 -24.20 26.34
CA VAL A 223 -4.40 -22.86 25.79
C VAL A 223 -5.88 -22.54 25.93
N THR A 224 -6.18 -21.39 26.51
CA THR A 224 -7.53 -20.83 26.47
C THR A 224 -7.67 -19.91 25.27
N ILE A 225 -8.66 -20.17 24.40
CA ILE A 225 -9.02 -19.30 23.29
C ILE A 225 -10.27 -18.50 23.66
N GLY A 226 -10.15 -17.19 23.71
CA GLY A 226 -11.27 -16.28 23.92
C GLY A 226 -11.76 -15.72 22.60
N THR A 227 -13.08 -15.85 22.35
CA THR A 227 -13.75 -15.24 21.21
C THR A 227 -14.38 -13.92 21.63
N PHE A 228 -14.02 -12.84 20.91
CA PHE A 228 -14.55 -11.49 21.09
C PHE A 228 -15.42 -11.13 19.90
N GLN A 229 -16.55 -10.47 20.15
CA GLN A 229 -17.45 -10.04 19.10
C GLN A 229 -17.63 -8.53 19.12
N LEU A 230 -17.48 -7.87 17.97
CA LEU A 230 -17.71 -6.45 17.85
C LEU A 230 -19.17 -6.10 18.14
N LYS A 231 -19.41 -5.20 19.09
CA LYS A 231 -20.75 -4.72 19.44
C LYS A 231 -21.30 -3.66 18.48
N LYS A 232 -20.43 -3.01 17.72
CA LYS A 232 -20.76 -2.03 16.68
C LYS A 232 -19.77 -2.14 15.53
N GLU A 233 -20.11 -1.60 14.37
CA GLU A 233 -19.18 -1.43 13.26
C GLU A 233 -18.00 -0.55 13.71
N ILE A 234 -16.80 -0.92 13.29
CA ILE A 234 -15.60 -0.07 13.42
C ILE A 234 -14.98 0.15 12.04
N ARG A 235 -14.42 1.32 11.86
CA ARG A 235 -13.64 1.70 10.68
C ARG A 235 -12.19 1.81 11.09
N VAL A 236 -11.32 1.13 10.36
CA VAL A 236 -9.87 1.16 10.59
C VAL A 236 -9.16 1.55 9.31
N VAL A 237 -8.01 2.18 9.45
CA VAL A 237 -7.12 2.44 8.31
C VAL A 237 -6.21 1.23 8.13
N ASN A 238 -6.27 0.61 6.96
CA ASN A 238 -5.35 -0.46 6.60
C ASN A 238 -4.10 0.15 5.95
N ILE A 239 -3.09 0.46 6.74
CA ILE A 239 -1.85 1.08 6.27
C ILE A 239 -1.07 0.21 5.28
N SER A 240 -1.29 -1.11 5.26
CA SER A 240 -0.66 -2.01 4.27
C SER A 240 -1.21 -1.83 2.86
N GLU A 241 -2.36 -1.17 2.70
CA GLU A 241 -2.99 -0.90 1.40
C GLU A 241 -2.61 0.47 0.81
N LEU A 242 -1.91 1.32 1.56
CA LEU A 242 -1.53 2.66 1.09
C LEU A 242 -0.73 2.65 -0.24
N ASN A 243 0.08 1.62 -0.46
CA ASN A 243 0.83 1.48 -1.70
C ASN A 243 -0.01 1.03 -2.91
N LYS A 244 -1.31 0.78 -2.71
CA LYS A 244 -2.28 0.44 -3.76
C LYS A 244 -3.21 1.59 -4.10
N ILE A 245 -2.98 2.77 -3.55
CA ILE A 245 -3.75 3.96 -3.93
C ILE A 245 -3.53 4.19 -5.42
N SER A 246 -4.65 4.14 -6.16
CA SER A 246 -4.63 4.35 -7.60
C SER A 246 -4.38 5.82 -7.93
N PRO A 247 -3.47 6.15 -8.84
CA PRO A 247 -3.31 7.51 -9.33
C PRO A 247 -4.56 8.02 -10.04
N VAL A 248 -5.42 7.16 -10.59
CA VAL A 248 -6.73 7.54 -11.16
C VAL A 248 -7.59 8.27 -10.14
N LEU A 249 -7.58 7.80 -8.88
CA LEU A 249 -8.35 8.40 -7.79
C LEU A 249 -7.68 9.64 -7.19
N TYR A 250 -6.44 9.92 -7.55
CA TYR A 250 -5.61 10.96 -6.95
C TYR A 250 -5.00 11.92 -7.99
N SER A 251 -5.53 11.93 -9.22
CA SER A 251 -5.00 12.70 -10.36
C SER A 251 -4.92 14.21 -10.07
N SER A 252 -5.88 14.77 -9.33
CA SER A 252 -5.86 16.19 -8.96
C SER A 252 -4.70 16.61 -8.05
N ASN A 253 -3.91 15.68 -7.52
CA ASN A 253 -2.75 15.94 -6.66
C ASN A 253 -1.68 14.84 -6.81
N ILE A 254 -1.30 14.60 -8.05
CA ILE A 254 -0.39 13.50 -8.43
C ILE A 254 1.00 13.68 -7.80
N GLU A 255 1.46 14.92 -7.62
CA GLU A 255 2.73 15.26 -7.00
C GLU A 255 2.77 14.79 -5.54
N SER A 256 1.67 14.98 -4.81
CA SER A 256 1.56 14.52 -3.43
C SER A 256 1.60 12.99 -3.35
N LEU A 257 0.92 12.29 -4.26
CA LEU A 257 0.97 10.84 -4.30
C LEU A 257 2.38 10.34 -4.65
N SER A 258 3.02 10.90 -5.69
CA SER A 258 4.34 10.51 -6.16
C SER A 258 5.42 10.68 -5.09
N ALA A 259 5.40 11.79 -4.35
CA ALA A 259 6.34 12.06 -3.25
C ALA A 259 6.28 11.02 -2.13
N ASN A 260 5.18 10.25 -2.04
CA ASN A 260 4.92 9.32 -0.94
C ASN A 260 4.92 7.84 -1.34
N THR A 261 4.89 7.48 -2.61
CA THR A 261 4.81 6.09 -3.10
C THR A 261 5.89 5.18 -2.51
N LYS A 262 7.15 5.64 -2.48
CA LYS A 262 8.28 4.89 -1.90
C LYS A 262 8.11 4.66 -0.40
N ILE A 263 7.57 5.64 0.31
CA ILE A 263 7.33 5.57 1.76
C ILE A 263 6.20 4.60 2.04
N PHE A 264 5.08 4.66 1.31
CA PHE A 264 3.95 3.74 1.46
C PHE A 264 4.37 2.29 1.25
N ARG A 265 5.26 2.02 0.30
CA ARG A 265 5.82 0.69 0.10
C ARG A 265 6.67 0.23 1.28
N LYS A 266 7.48 1.11 1.89
CA LYS A 266 8.25 0.80 3.10
C LYS A 266 7.35 0.56 4.30
N VAL A 267 6.28 1.35 4.46
CA VAL A 267 5.26 1.15 5.50
C VAL A 267 4.61 -0.23 5.38
N ARG A 268 4.17 -0.61 4.17
CA ARG A 268 3.61 -1.94 3.91
C ARG A 268 4.56 -3.07 4.32
N ASN A 269 5.84 -2.96 3.98
CA ASN A 269 6.82 -4.00 4.26
C ASN A 269 7.21 -4.07 5.75
N ALA A 270 6.87 -3.06 6.53
CA ALA A 270 7.11 -2.99 7.98
C ALA A 270 5.87 -3.37 8.81
N ALA A 271 4.68 -3.39 8.22
CA ALA A 271 3.41 -3.76 8.85
C ALA A 271 3.18 -5.27 8.82
#